data_85ec6f17ca341c516c3dd92c2a8ee0b1
#
_entry.id   85ec6f17ca341c516c3dd92c2a8ee0b1
#
_cell.length_a   1.000
_cell.length_b   1.000
_cell.length_c   1.000
_cell.angle_alpha   90.00
_cell.angle_beta   90.00
_cell.angle_gamma   90.00
#
_symmetry.space_group_name_H-M   'P 1'
#
loop_
_entity.id
_entity.type
_entity.pdbx_description
1 polymer ?
#
loop_
_entity_poly.entity_id
_entity_poly.type
_entity_poly.pdbx_seq_one_letter_code
_entity_poly.pdbx_strand_id
1 'polypeptide(L)'
;MANKKFFSTKTYRQIGPVAYRQWRADSHCNLIHGYAMSFHFEFEADTLDARNWVTDFGGLRPLKDKLEEWFDHTLLVAQDDPMRSELLRLGELKLAKITEVERTGCEGLADFLYEYINTIFLPNCGSEEAKRVWCCRVEVRETDANMAGRSGHREDGEFA
;
A
#
# COMPACT_ATOMS: atom_id res chain seq x y z
N MET A 1 3.63 32.77 6.50
CA MET A 1 2.37 32.42 5.80
C MET A 1 2.32 30.90 5.72
N ALA A 2 1.19 30.27 6.05
CA ALA A 2 1.06 28.83 5.86
C ALA A 2 1.17 28.53 4.35
N ASN A 3 2.05 27.61 3.97
CA ASN A 3 2.18 27.17 2.58
C ASN A 3 0.86 26.52 2.19
N LYS A 4 0.27 27.00 1.10
CA LYS A 4 -0.96 26.42 0.54
C LYS A 4 -0.61 25.06 -0.06
N LYS A 5 -1.30 24.02 0.38
CA LYS A 5 -1.20 22.69 -0.21
C LYS A 5 -2.51 22.29 -0.86
N PHE A 6 -2.43 21.60 -1.98
CA PHE A 6 -3.54 20.95 -2.64
C PHE A 6 -3.45 19.45 -2.37
N PHE A 7 -4.58 18.77 -2.33
CA PHE A 7 -4.61 17.32 -2.21
C PHE A 7 -5.63 16.68 -3.15
N SER A 8 -5.40 15.43 -3.47
CA SER A 8 -6.36 14.56 -4.16
C SER A 8 -6.28 13.17 -3.59
N THR A 9 -7.34 12.40 -3.72
CA THR A 9 -7.41 11.04 -3.18
C THR A 9 -7.78 10.04 -4.26
N LYS A 10 -7.30 8.81 -4.10
CA LYS A 10 -7.66 7.66 -4.92
C LYS A 10 -7.95 6.46 -4.03
N THR A 11 -9.07 5.80 -4.26
CA THR A 11 -9.43 4.57 -3.53
C THR A 11 -9.61 3.42 -4.50
N TYR A 12 -8.96 2.31 -4.22
CA TYR A 12 -9.18 1.03 -4.89
C TYR A 12 -9.88 0.10 -3.90
N ARG A 13 -11.08 -0.35 -4.27
CA ARG A 13 -11.94 -1.16 -3.40
C ARG A 13 -11.89 -2.62 -3.79
N GLN A 14 -12.00 -3.50 -2.79
CA GLN A 14 -12.17 -4.93 -2.98
C GLN A 14 -11.06 -5.57 -3.83
N ILE A 15 -9.82 -5.18 -3.55
CA ILE A 15 -8.64 -5.87 -4.07
C ILE A 15 -8.45 -7.16 -3.26
N GLY A 16 -8.38 -8.27 -3.95
CA GLY A 16 -8.27 -9.57 -3.30
C GLY A 16 -9.39 -10.53 -3.76
N PRO A 17 -9.55 -11.68 -3.10
CA PRO A 17 -9.19 -11.98 -1.70
C PRO A 17 -7.69 -12.04 -1.44
N VAL A 18 -7.30 -11.55 -0.27
CA VAL A 18 -5.96 -11.67 0.26
C VAL A 18 -6.01 -12.35 1.61
N ALA A 19 -5.10 -13.27 1.88
CA ALA A 19 -5.01 -13.97 3.15
C ALA A 19 -3.65 -13.73 3.81
N TYR A 20 -3.62 -13.73 5.12
CA TYR A 20 -2.39 -13.65 5.92
C TYR A 20 -2.67 -14.07 7.37
N ARG A 21 -1.62 -14.16 8.17
CA ARG A 21 -1.70 -14.29 9.61
C ARG A 21 -0.91 -13.18 10.29
N GLN A 22 -1.38 -12.80 11.48
CA GLN A 22 -0.67 -11.92 12.40
C GLN A 22 0.04 -12.80 13.43
N TRP A 23 1.23 -13.31 13.10
CA TRP A 23 1.88 -14.35 13.87
C TRP A 23 2.24 -13.95 15.32
N ARG A 24 2.36 -12.64 15.59
CA ARG A 24 2.61 -12.11 16.94
C ARG A 24 1.34 -11.98 17.77
N ALA A 25 0.15 -12.14 17.19
CA ALA A 25 -1.11 -11.98 17.91
C ALA A 25 -1.35 -13.18 18.85
N ASP A 26 -1.75 -12.88 20.07
CA ASP A 26 -2.26 -13.87 21.01
C ASP A 26 -3.80 -13.98 20.90
N SER A 27 -4.26 -14.29 19.70
CA SER A 27 -5.69 -14.38 19.35
C SER A 27 -5.89 -15.18 18.08
N HIS A 28 -7.15 -15.34 17.63
CA HIS A 28 -7.48 -15.98 16.36
C HIS A 28 -6.83 -15.29 15.13
N CYS A 29 -6.37 -14.04 15.24
CA CYS A 29 -5.62 -13.37 14.20
C CYS A 29 -4.27 -14.04 13.88
N ASN A 30 -3.76 -14.90 14.74
CA ASN A 30 -2.60 -15.76 14.48
C ASN A 30 -2.90 -16.85 13.44
N LEU A 31 -4.15 -17.19 13.21
CA LEU A 31 -4.54 -18.13 12.16
C LEU A 31 -4.57 -17.44 10.79
N ILE A 32 -4.34 -18.20 9.73
CA ILE A 32 -4.52 -17.69 8.37
C ILE A 32 -5.99 -17.32 8.18
N HIS A 33 -6.25 -16.09 7.80
CA HIS A 33 -7.56 -15.54 7.50
C HIS A 33 -7.45 -14.51 6.40
N GLY A 34 -8.56 -14.04 5.83
CA GLY A 34 -8.47 -13.17 4.67
C GLY A 34 -9.62 -12.19 4.51
N TYR A 35 -9.38 -11.21 3.65
CA TYR A 35 -10.27 -10.09 3.37
C TYR A 35 -10.24 -9.73 1.88
N ALA A 36 -11.27 -9.04 1.39
CA ALA A 36 -11.21 -8.23 0.19
C ALA A 36 -10.83 -6.80 0.61
N MET A 37 -9.56 -6.49 0.57
CA MET A 37 -9.02 -5.23 1.11
C MET A 37 -9.36 -4.02 0.23
N SER A 38 -9.40 -2.85 0.83
CA SER A 38 -9.45 -1.58 0.12
C SER A 38 -8.26 -0.71 0.50
N PHE A 39 -7.73 0.01 -0.49
CA PHE A 39 -6.56 0.88 -0.35
C PHE A 39 -6.95 2.30 -0.71
N HIS A 40 -6.67 3.23 0.18
CA HIS A 40 -6.92 4.65 -0.03
C HIS A 40 -5.61 5.42 0.05
N PHE A 41 -5.39 6.27 -0.94
CA PHE A 41 -4.19 7.10 -1.08
C PHE A 41 -4.57 8.56 -1.13
N GLU A 42 -3.85 9.38 -0.38
CA GLU A 42 -3.92 10.83 -0.46
C GLU A 42 -2.60 11.37 -1.00
N PHE A 43 -2.68 12.17 -2.04
CA PHE A 43 -1.54 12.83 -2.69
C PHE A 43 -1.61 14.32 -2.43
N GLU A 44 -0.48 14.93 -2.10
CA GLU A 44 -0.36 16.37 -1.90
C GLU A 44 0.62 16.99 -2.89
N ALA A 45 0.42 18.28 -3.15
CA ALA A 45 1.34 19.11 -3.93
C ALA A 45 1.22 20.59 -3.53
N ASP A 46 2.31 21.32 -3.57
CA ASP A 46 2.31 22.78 -3.32
C ASP A 46 1.76 23.57 -4.51
N THR A 47 1.84 22.99 -5.71
CA THR A 47 1.38 23.60 -6.95
C THR A 47 0.57 22.58 -7.78
N LEU A 48 -0.30 23.08 -8.63
CA LEU A 48 -1.03 22.28 -9.60
C LEU A 48 -0.26 22.19 -10.93
N ASP A 49 -0.55 21.13 -11.72
CA ASP A 49 -0.03 21.01 -13.08
C ASP A 49 -0.72 21.98 -14.04
N ALA A 50 -0.36 21.95 -15.33
CA ALA A 50 -0.95 22.78 -16.37
C ALA A 50 -2.46 22.54 -16.59
N ARG A 51 -3.00 21.41 -16.11
CA ARG A 51 -4.43 21.05 -16.15
C ARG A 51 -5.16 21.41 -14.86
N ASN A 52 -4.48 22.05 -13.89
CA ASN A 52 -4.95 22.33 -12.53
C ASN A 52 -5.19 21.06 -11.68
N TRP A 53 -4.37 20.02 -11.86
CA TRP A 53 -4.48 18.77 -11.10
C TRP A 53 -3.30 18.60 -10.12
N VAL A 54 -3.57 17.92 -9.01
CA VAL A 54 -2.51 17.40 -8.13
C VAL A 54 -1.79 16.25 -8.83
N THR A 55 -2.54 15.26 -9.29
CA THR A 55 -2.05 14.12 -10.08
C THR A 55 -3.10 13.67 -11.08
N ASP A 56 -2.67 13.03 -12.14
CA ASP A 56 -3.55 12.41 -13.13
C ASP A 56 -4.08 11.07 -12.58
N PHE A 57 -5.38 10.98 -12.34
CA PHE A 57 -6.00 9.73 -11.87
C PHE A 57 -5.87 8.59 -12.89
N GLY A 58 -5.80 8.89 -14.19
CA GLY A 58 -5.51 7.90 -15.23
C GLY A 58 -4.09 7.35 -15.12
N GLY A 59 -3.14 8.22 -14.79
CA GLY A 59 -1.73 7.87 -14.55
C GLY A 59 -1.51 6.97 -13.33
N LEU A 60 -2.50 6.85 -12.43
CA LEU A 60 -2.45 5.94 -11.27
C LEU A 60 -2.84 4.49 -11.62
N ARG A 61 -3.20 4.19 -12.87
CA ARG A 61 -3.57 2.83 -13.26
C ARG A 61 -2.48 1.79 -12.97
N PRO A 62 -1.19 2.03 -13.25
CA PRO A 62 -0.14 1.07 -12.92
C PRO A 62 -0.04 0.77 -11.42
N LEU A 63 -0.44 1.69 -10.54
CA LEU A 63 -0.53 1.42 -9.11
C LEU A 63 -1.62 0.38 -8.83
N LYS A 64 -2.79 0.48 -9.48
CA LYS A 64 -3.85 -0.53 -9.35
C LYS A 64 -3.35 -1.91 -9.81
N ASP A 65 -2.68 -1.95 -10.95
CA ASP A 65 -2.15 -3.21 -11.50
C ASP A 65 -1.16 -3.86 -10.52
N LYS A 66 -0.34 -3.06 -9.82
CA LYS A 66 0.56 -3.54 -8.76
C LYS A 66 -0.19 -4.04 -7.53
N LEU A 67 -1.24 -3.36 -7.10
CA LEU A 67 -2.07 -3.84 -5.99
C LEU A 67 -2.71 -5.19 -6.31
N GLU A 68 -3.23 -5.38 -7.52
CA GLU A 68 -3.78 -6.65 -7.99
C GLU A 68 -2.69 -7.73 -8.07
N GLU A 69 -1.50 -7.39 -8.59
CA GLU A 69 -0.36 -8.32 -8.64
C GLU A 69 0.03 -8.82 -7.26
N TRP A 70 0.10 -7.95 -6.25
CA TRP A 70 0.57 -8.30 -4.91
C TRP A 70 -0.49 -8.91 -4.02
N PHE A 71 -1.75 -8.51 -4.17
CA PHE A 71 -2.78 -8.82 -3.19
C PHE A 71 -3.93 -9.69 -3.72
N ASP A 72 -4.20 -9.69 -5.04
CA ASP A 72 -5.34 -10.44 -5.54
C ASP A 72 -5.06 -11.95 -5.55
N HIS A 73 -5.94 -12.75 -4.91
CA HIS A 73 -5.81 -14.22 -4.75
C HIS A 73 -4.46 -14.63 -4.14
N THR A 74 -3.98 -13.90 -3.14
CA THR A 74 -2.61 -13.99 -2.63
C THR A 74 -2.60 -14.34 -1.15
N LEU A 75 -1.63 -15.18 -0.74
CA LEU A 75 -1.22 -15.37 0.65
C LEU A 75 -0.01 -14.46 0.91
N LEU A 76 -0.17 -13.50 1.82
CA LEU A 76 0.94 -12.67 2.29
C LEU A 76 1.69 -13.41 3.39
N VAL A 77 3.00 -13.39 3.29
CA VAL A 77 3.91 -14.02 4.26
C VAL A 77 4.84 -12.96 4.81
N ALA A 78 4.80 -12.77 6.14
CA ALA A 78 5.77 -11.89 6.80
C ALA A 78 7.17 -12.52 6.77
N GLN A 79 8.19 -11.71 6.47
CA GLN A 79 9.58 -12.19 6.36
C GLN A 79 10.11 -12.75 7.68
N ASP A 80 9.57 -12.29 8.80
CA ASP A 80 9.95 -12.70 10.15
C ASP A 80 9.01 -13.72 10.80
N ASP A 81 8.05 -14.28 10.04
CA ASP A 81 7.16 -15.32 10.56
C ASP A 81 7.94 -16.60 10.89
N PRO A 82 7.84 -17.13 12.12
CA PRO A 82 8.50 -18.40 12.49
C PRO A 82 8.11 -19.59 11.58
N MET A 83 6.92 -19.54 10.97
CA MET A 83 6.41 -20.56 10.05
C MET A 83 6.61 -20.18 8.57
N ARG A 84 7.47 -19.20 8.29
CA ARG A 84 7.70 -18.69 6.94
C ARG A 84 8.00 -19.81 5.94
N SER A 85 8.88 -20.75 6.29
CA SER A 85 9.25 -21.87 5.40
C SER A 85 8.06 -22.72 5.02
N GLU A 86 7.16 -23.03 5.97
CA GLU A 86 5.97 -23.82 5.73
C GLU A 86 4.96 -23.07 4.86
N LEU A 87 4.83 -21.74 5.08
CA LEU A 87 3.94 -20.91 4.26
C LEU A 87 4.47 -20.77 2.83
N LEU A 88 5.78 -20.59 2.63
CA LEU A 88 6.39 -20.53 1.30
C LEU A 88 6.24 -21.84 0.53
N ARG A 89 6.27 -22.98 1.24
CA ARG A 89 6.07 -24.29 0.63
C ARG A 89 4.70 -24.42 -0.05
N LEU A 90 3.67 -23.71 0.41
CA LEU A 90 2.36 -23.69 -0.27
C LEU A 90 2.47 -23.11 -1.69
N GLY A 91 3.34 -22.14 -1.89
CA GLY A 91 3.64 -21.62 -3.23
C GLY A 91 4.39 -22.61 -4.10
N GLU A 92 5.40 -23.30 -3.56
CA GLU A 92 6.14 -24.36 -4.28
C GLU A 92 5.22 -25.49 -4.72
N LEU A 93 4.27 -25.86 -3.87
CA LEU A 93 3.24 -26.86 -4.16
C LEU A 93 2.11 -26.36 -5.08
N LYS A 94 2.15 -25.08 -5.49
CA LYS A 94 1.12 -24.40 -6.30
C LYS A 94 -0.27 -24.39 -5.63
N LEU A 95 -0.31 -24.37 -4.31
CA LEU A 95 -1.53 -24.27 -3.51
C LEU A 95 -1.87 -22.83 -3.14
N ALA A 96 -0.90 -21.91 -3.24
CA ALA A 96 -1.09 -20.50 -3.00
C ALA A 96 -0.19 -19.65 -3.93
N LYS A 97 -0.68 -18.48 -4.32
CA LYS A 97 0.15 -17.39 -4.83
C LYS A 97 0.73 -16.66 -3.61
N ILE A 98 2.04 -16.49 -3.55
CA ILE A 98 2.74 -15.92 -2.40
C ILE A 98 3.24 -14.51 -2.74
N THR A 99 3.02 -13.58 -1.83
CA THR A 99 3.73 -12.30 -1.78
C THR A 99 4.37 -12.17 -0.39
N GLU A 100 5.71 -12.04 -0.35
CA GLU A 100 6.41 -11.77 0.89
C GLU A 100 6.40 -10.27 1.18
N VAL A 101 6.12 -9.92 2.43
CA VAL A 101 6.15 -8.55 2.95
C VAL A 101 6.96 -8.51 4.23
N GLU A 102 7.52 -7.36 4.56
CA GLU A 102 8.26 -7.21 5.80
C GLU A 102 7.37 -7.53 7.00
N ARG A 103 6.14 -6.98 7.00
CA ARG A 103 5.13 -7.16 8.04
C ARG A 103 3.75 -7.33 7.43
N THR A 104 2.96 -8.25 7.95
CA THR A 104 1.53 -8.40 7.64
C THR A 104 0.68 -7.46 8.51
N GLY A 105 -0.59 -7.31 8.13
CA GLY A 105 -1.55 -6.42 8.81
C GLY A 105 -1.64 -5.05 8.15
N CYS A 106 -2.70 -4.32 8.47
CA CYS A 106 -3.02 -3.05 7.84
C CYS A 106 -1.88 -2.02 7.98
N GLU A 107 -1.27 -1.92 9.16
CA GLU A 107 -0.16 -1.00 9.44
C GLU A 107 1.08 -1.34 8.61
N GLY A 108 1.47 -2.62 8.58
CA GLY A 108 2.64 -3.07 7.81
C GLY A 108 2.46 -2.88 6.31
N LEU A 109 1.27 -3.16 5.80
CA LEU A 109 0.95 -2.95 4.39
C LEU A 109 0.85 -1.47 4.02
N ALA A 110 0.33 -0.63 4.92
CA ALA A 110 0.28 0.81 4.70
C ALA A 110 1.69 1.42 4.64
N ASP A 111 2.59 0.98 5.50
CA ASP A 111 3.99 1.39 5.52
C ASP A 111 4.71 0.97 4.22
N PHE A 112 4.60 -0.30 3.84
CA PHE A 112 5.14 -0.83 2.58
C PHE A 112 4.66 -0.05 1.35
N LEU A 113 3.36 0.24 1.26
CA LEU A 113 2.80 0.99 0.13
C LEU A 113 3.21 2.45 0.14
N TYR A 114 3.31 3.07 1.32
CA TYR A 114 3.77 4.45 1.47
C TYR A 114 5.21 4.60 0.96
N GLU A 115 6.10 3.70 1.36
CA GLU A 115 7.48 3.67 0.87
C GLU A 115 7.53 3.44 -0.65
N TYR A 116 6.86 2.39 -1.14
CA TYR A 116 6.85 2.06 -2.56
C TYR A 116 6.37 3.24 -3.42
N ILE A 117 5.28 3.90 -3.02
CA ILE A 117 4.72 4.99 -3.81
C ILE A 117 5.69 6.16 -3.88
N ASN A 118 6.27 6.55 -2.76
CA ASN A 118 7.13 7.74 -2.69
C ASN A 118 8.54 7.51 -3.22
N THR A 119 9.07 6.27 -3.12
CA THR A 119 10.45 5.98 -3.53
C THR A 119 10.57 5.34 -4.92
N ILE A 120 9.51 4.68 -5.39
CA ILE A 120 9.54 3.93 -6.65
C ILE A 120 8.47 4.43 -7.62
N PHE A 121 7.20 4.43 -7.23
CA PHE A 121 6.10 4.69 -8.15
C PHE A 121 6.10 6.14 -8.66
N LEU A 122 5.98 7.13 -7.77
CA LEU A 122 5.96 8.55 -8.16
C LEU A 122 7.23 9.00 -8.89
N PRO A 123 8.45 8.61 -8.46
CA PRO A 123 9.66 8.94 -9.22
C PRO A 123 9.67 8.43 -10.66
N ASN A 124 8.93 7.37 -10.97
CA ASN A 124 8.81 6.79 -12.31
C ASN A 124 7.57 7.27 -13.09
N CYS A 125 6.67 8.06 -12.51
CA CYS A 125 5.49 8.61 -13.19
C CYS A 125 5.78 9.75 -14.16
N GLY A 126 7.01 10.24 -14.21
CA GLY A 126 7.43 11.38 -15.03
C GLY A 126 8.06 12.49 -14.19
N SER A 127 8.89 13.30 -14.84
CA SER A 127 9.74 14.28 -14.13
C SER A 127 8.95 15.35 -13.38
N GLU A 128 7.78 15.75 -13.88
CA GLU A 128 6.96 16.79 -13.26
C GLU A 128 6.24 16.25 -12.00
N GLU A 129 5.62 15.07 -12.09
CA GLU A 129 4.97 14.44 -10.94
C GLU A 129 5.98 14.04 -9.86
N ALA A 130 7.10 13.44 -10.23
CA ALA A 130 8.17 13.08 -9.31
C ALA A 130 8.67 14.25 -8.46
N LYS A 131 8.71 15.46 -9.03
CA LYS A 131 9.17 16.67 -8.33
C LYS A 131 8.09 17.31 -7.47
N ARG A 132 6.84 17.20 -7.86
CA ARG A 132 5.74 18.00 -7.36
C ARG A 132 4.82 17.25 -6.39
N VAL A 133 4.56 15.96 -6.67
CA VAL A 133 3.57 15.15 -5.94
C VAL A 133 4.23 14.31 -4.87
N TRP A 134 3.55 14.16 -3.75
CA TRP A 134 3.91 13.28 -2.64
C TRP A 134 2.68 12.50 -2.17
N CYS A 135 2.81 11.22 -1.90
CA CYS A 135 1.77 10.46 -1.22
C CYS A 135 1.89 10.70 0.28
N CYS A 136 1.04 11.55 0.84
CA CYS A 136 1.11 11.92 2.25
C CYS A 136 0.35 10.99 3.18
N ARG A 137 -0.52 10.12 2.63
CA ARG A 137 -1.29 9.18 3.44
C ARG A 137 -1.67 7.94 2.65
N VAL A 138 -1.50 6.79 3.28
CA VAL A 138 -1.98 5.48 2.81
C VAL A 138 -2.85 4.87 3.89
N GLU A 139 -4.05 4.44 3.54
CA GLU A 139 -4.95 3.68 4.41
C GLU A 139 -5.19 2.30 3.81
N VAL A 140 -5.13 1.28 4.66
CA VAL A 140 -5.46 -0.10 4.31
C VAL A 140 -6.65 -0.54 5.16
N ARG A 141 -7.71 -1.04 4.50
CA ARG A 141 -8.95 -1.48 5.13
C ARG A 141 -9.14 -2.98 4.93
N GLU A 142 -9.32 -3.68 6.02
CA GLU A 142 -9.76 -5.08 6.03
C GLU A 142 -11.26 -5.18 5.81
N THR A 143 -11.98 -4.30 6.46
CA THR A 143 -13.45 -4.21 6.44
C THR A 143 -13.88 -2.73 6.42
N ASP A 144 -15.17 -2.47 6.29
CA ASP A 144 -15.68 -1.09 6.41
C ASP A 144 -15.45 -0.48 7.80
N ALA A 145 -15.31 -1.33 8.84
CA ALA A 145 -15.12 -0.90 10.22
C ALA A 145 -13.64 -0.75 10.63
N ASN A 146 -12.74 -1.52 10.03
CA ASN A 146 -11.34 -1.64 10.47
C ASN A 146 -10.39 -1.10 9.40
N MET A 147 -9.59 -0.13 9.79
CA MET A 147 -8.60 0.50 8.94
C MET A 147 -7.39 0.90 9.77
N ALA A 148 -6.21 0.76 9.20
CA ALA A 148 -5.01 1.41 9.70
C ALA A 148 -4.28 2.11 8.55
N GLY A 149 -3.35 3.00 8.86
CA GLY A 149 -2.67 3.78 7.85
C GLY A 149 -1.31 4.30 8.27
N ARG A 150 -0.60 4.83 7.29
CA ARG A 150 0.68 5.52 7.40
C ARG A 150 0.54 6.92 6.82
N SER A 151 1.05 7.93 7.50
CA SER A 151 1.09 9.31 7.00
C SER A 151 2.45 9.94 7.23
N GLY A 152 2.80 10.90 6.39
CA GLY A 152 4.01 11.70 6.48
C GLY A 152 4.04 12.71 5.34
N HIS A 153 4.90 13.69 5.42
CA HIS A 153 5.05 14.75 4.43
C HIS A 153 6.46 14.77 3.87
N ARG A 154 6.62 15.31 2.65
CA ARG A 154 7.95 15.40 2.01
C ARG A 154 8.95 16.17 2.87
N GLU A 155 8.49 17.21 3.58
CA GLU A 155 9.31 18.05 4.44
C GLU A 155 9.89 17.32 5.65
N ASP A 156 9.35 16.17 6.00
CA ASP A 156 9.85 15.35 7.11
C ASP A 156 11.21 14.72 6.78
N GLY A 157 11.60 14.72 5.48
CA GLY A 157 12.92 14.29 5.02
C GLY A 157 13.17 12.78 5.12
N GLU A 158 12.13 11.99 5.26
CA GLU A 158 12.19 10.55 5.55
C GLU A 158 12.89 9.73 4.45
N PHE A 159 12.85 10.22 3.20
CA PHE A 159 13.47 9.57 2.03
C PHE A 159 14.38 10.54 1.24
N ALA A 160 14.97 11.50 1.94
CA ALA A 160 15.89 12.48 1.34
C ALA A 160 17.29 11.88 1.07
#